data_c9d8d369f577b70f78f7aadaf4e001ed
#
_entry.id   c9d8d369f577b70f78f7aadaf4e001ed
#
_cell.length_a   1.000
_cell.length_b   1.000
_cell.length_c   1.000
_cell.angle_alpha   90.00
_cell.angle_beta   90.00
_cell.angle_gamma   90.00
#
_symmetry.space_group_name_H-M   'P 1'
#
loop_
_entity.id
_entity.type
_entity.pdbx_description
1 polymer ?
#
loop_
_entity_poly.entity_id
_entity_poly.type
_entity_poly.pdbx_seq_one_letter_code
_entity_poly.pdbx_strand_id
1 'polypeptide(L)'
;MLLSAVGDALGYRNEQWEYCESGEQIHSELEGLGGLGNIHVCLPHWPVSDDTVLHLASAQALNTGKDGDALLHEFAAQYVEAMKDMKGRKPGPTSILGTSQLRPGEPLGFQIPFNPKGVGCGAAMRSMCIGLRYPRPEQLPHLVRVSIDSGRMTHNHPTGYLG
;
A
#
# COMPACT_ATOMS: atom_id res chain seq x y z
N MET A 1 6.75 -2.76 10.05
CA MET A 1 5.33 -2.44 9.79
C MET A 1 4.78 -1.37 10.75
N LEU A 2 4.91 -1.46 12.09
CA LEU A 2 4.36 -0.44 13.00
C LEU A 2 4.92 0.96 12.72
N LEU A 3 6.25 1.10 12.60
CA LEU A 3 6.88 2.38 12.27
C LEU A 3 6.48 2.92 10.89
N SER A 4 6.23 2.04 9.92
CA SER A 4 5.69 2.42 8.62
C SER A 4 4.29 3.03 8.75
N ALA A 5 3.40 2.41 9.54
CA ALA A 5 2.07 2.93 9.80
C ALA A 5 2.09 4.29 10.56
N VAL A 6 3.04 4.46 11.49
CA VAL A 6 3.24 5.75 12.16
C VAL A 6 3.71 6.82 11.17
N GLY A 7 4.67 6.47 10.28
CA GLY A 7 5.14 7.36 9.23
C GLY A 7 4.04 7.79 8.27
N ASP A 8 3.21 6.84 7.83
CA ASP A 8 2.02 7.09 7.02
C ASP A 8 1.04 8.03 7.74
N ALA A 9 0.66 7.73 8.98
CA ALA A 9 -0.27 8.57 9.73
C ALA A 9 0.25 10.00 9.92
N LEU A 10 1.57 10.17 10.11
CA LEU A 10 2.21 11.48 10.22
C LEU A 10 2.19 12.22 8.87
N GLY A 11 2.62 11.57 7.79
CA GLY A 11 2.67 12.17 6.46
C GLY A 11 1.28 12.49 5.91
N TYR A 12 0.33 11.60 6.10
CA TYR A 12 -1.05 11.77 5.70
C TYR A 12 -1.76 12.89 6.46
N ARG A 13 -1.61 12.92 7.78
CA ARG A 13 -2.22 13.91 8.67
C ARG A 13 -3.70 14.16 8.35
N ASN A 14 -4.45 13.08 8.12
CA ASN A 14 -5.87 13.17 7.74
C ASN A 14 -6.09 14.11 6.52
N GLU A 15 -5.32 13.92 5.46
CA GLU A 15 -5.28 14.69 4.21
C GLU A 15 -4.66 16.11 4.33
N GLN A 16 -4.32 16.59 5.51
CA GLN A 16 -3.89 17.99 5.69
C GLN A 16 -2.45 18.23 5.24
N TRP A 17 -1.53 17.28 5.46
CA TRP A 17 -0.13 17.44 5.09
C TRP A 17 0.24 16.78 3.77
N GLU A 18 -0.42 15.71 3.39
CA GLU A 18 -0.14 14.96 2.15
C GLU A 18 -0.17 15.84 0.89
N TYR A 19 -1.11 16.79 0.83
CA TYR A 19 -1.27 17.68 -0.32
C TYR A 19 -0.84 19.12 -0.03
N CYS A 20 -0.19 19.38 1.10
CA CYS A 20 0.29 20.70 1.46
C CYS A 20 1.61 20.99 0.74
N GLU A 21 1.61 21.99 -0.13
CA GLU A 21 2.80 22.44 -0.88
C GLU A 21 3.68 23.42 -0.09
N SER A 22 3.26 23.87 1.10
CA SER A 22 3.99 24.80 1.93
C SER A 22 4.59 24.13 3.16
N GLY A 23 5.92 23.96 3.16
CA GLY A 23 6.66 23.48 4.31
C GLY A 23 6.53 24.43 5.53
N GLU A 24 6.43 25.74 5.30
CA GLU A 24 6.23 26.74 6.37
C GLU A 24 4.90 26.54 7.09
N GLN A 25 3.84 26.23 6.35
CA GLN A 25 2.52 25.94 6.93
C GLN A 25 2.58 24.67 7.79
N ILE A 26 3.21 23.59 7.31
CA ILE A 26 3.40 22.35 8.07
C ILE A 26 4.20 22.61 9.35
N HIS A 27 5.29 23.35 9.25
CA HIS A 27 6.11 23.70 10.42
C HIS A 27 5.36 24.55 11.44
N SER A 28 4.58 25.54 11.00
CA SER A 28 3.76 26.38 11.89
C SER A 28 2.70 25.57 12.62
N GLU A 29 2.03 24.64 11.91
CA GLU A 29 1.08 23.72 12.55
C GLU A 29 1.78 22.80 13.56
N LEU A 30 2.95 22.27 13.19
CA LEU A 30 3.75 21.43 14.07
C LEU A 30 4.16 22.16 15.35
N GLU A 31 4.59 23.41 15.25
CA GLU A 31 4.90 24.27 16.42
C GLU A 31 3.66 24.48 17.29
N GLY A 32 2.49 24.74 16.67
CA GLY A 32 1.21 24.85 17.37
C GLY A 32 0.81 23.59 18.13
N LEU A 33 1.24 22.41 17.67
CA LEU A 33 1.06 21.12 18.34
C LEU A 33 2.10 20.88 19.46
N GLY A 34 3.02 21.80 19.68
CA GLY A 34 4.08 21.70 20.69
C GLY A 34 5.36 21.03 20.20
N GLY A 35 5.55 20.90 18.88
CA GLY A 35 6.72 20.31 18.23
C GLY A 35 6.66 18.78 18.16
N LEU A 36 7.61 18.18 17.44
CA LEU A 36 7.66 16.72 17.16
C LEU A 36 7.58 15.85 18.43
N GLY A 37 8.23 16.30 19.52
CA GLY A 37 8.26 15.53 20.76
C GLY A 37 6.91 15.43 21.49
N ASN A 38 5.93 16.26 21.11
CA ASN A 38 4.61 16.31 21.73
C ASN A 38 3.48 15.79 20.84
N ILE A 39 3.80 15.26 19.66
CA ILE A 39 2.79 14.62 18.81
C ILE A 39 2.35 13.29 19.43
N HIS A 40 1.07 13.17 19.67
CA HIS A 40 0.42 11.91 20.03
C HIS A 40 -0.38 11.38 18.85
N VAL A 41 0.19 10.40 18.13
CA VAL A 41 -0.46 9.77 16.98
C VAL A 41 -1.60 8.89 17.47
N CYS A 42 -2.81 9.42 17.44
CA CYS A 42 -4.02 8.71 17.86
C CYS A 42 -5.26 9.15 17.06
N LEU A 43 -6.23 8.24 16.97
CA LEU A 43 -7.52 8.57 16.36
C LEU A 43 -8.29 9.59 17.21
N PRO A 44 -9.12 10.40 16.59
CA PRO A 44 -9.46 10.46 15.16
C PRO A 44 -8.51 11.35 14.31
N HIS A 45 -7.53 12.01 14.91
CA HIS A 45 -6.74 13.07 14.27
C HIS A 45 -5.60 12.55 13.38
N TRP A 46 -5.15 11.33 13.62
CA TRP A 46 -4.02 10.69 12.95
C TRP A 46 -4.40 9.32 12.37
N PRO A 47 -5.37 9.24 11.45
CA PRO A 47 -5.67 7.98 10.78
C PRO A 47 -4.52 7.60 9.84
N VAL A 48 -4.36 6.32 9.58
CA VAL A 48 -3.53 5.84 8.48
C VAL A 48 -4.26 6.01 7.15
N SER A 49 -3.52 6.18 6.07
CA SER A 49 -4.04 6.25 4.70
C SER A 49 -4.30 4.86 4.10
N ASP A 50 -4.60 4.80 2.80
CA ASP A 50 -4.68 3.55 2.03
C ASP A 50 -3.33 2.82 1.95
N ASP A 51 -2.21 3.52 2.07
CA ASP A 51 -0.87 2.95 2.11
C ASP A 51 -0.75 1.85 3.16
N THR A 52 -1.08 2.16 4.41
CA THR A 52 -1.00 1.19 5.51
C THR A 52 -2.04 0.08 5.37
N VAL A 53 -3.27 0.40 4.94
CA VAL A 53 -4.34 -0.60 4.79
C VAL A 53 -3.95 -1.63 3.73
N LEU A 54 -3.45 -1.21 2.56
CA LEU A 54 -3.00 -2.12 1.51
C LEU A 54 -1.68 -2.82 1.87
N HIS A 55 -0.78 -2.17 2.62
CA HIS A 55 0.43 -2.82 3.13
C HIS A 55 0.08 -3.95 4.12
N LEU A 56 -0.90 -3.72 5.00
CA LEU A 56 -1.39 -4.75 5.92
C LEU A 56 -2.03 -5.91 5.16
N ALA A 57 -2.83 -5.62 4.12
CA ALA A 57 -3.40 -6.63 3.24
C ALA A 57 -2.32 -7.50 2.58
N SER A 58 -1.23 -6.88 2.10
CA SER A 58 -0.06 -7.61 1.58
C SER A 58 0.56 -8.54 2.63
N ALA A 59 0.74 -8.04 3.84
CA ALA A 59 1.31 -8.84 4.94
C ALA A 59 0.40 -10.00 5.35
N GLN A 60 -0.90 -9.81 5.36
CA GLN A 60 -1.90 -10.86 5.63
C GLN A 60 -1.83 -11.97 4.59
N ALA A 61 -1.76 -11.63 3.29
CA ALA A 61 -1.58 -12.59 2.22
C ALA A 61 -0.30 -13.43 2.40
N LEU A 62 0.83 -12.78 2.68
CA LEU A 62 2.12 -13.44 2.91
C LEU A 62 2.13 -14.33 4.15
N ASN A 63 1.37 -13.97 5.19
CA ASN A 63 1.29 -14.73 6.43
C ASN A 63 0.52 -16.04 6.30
N THR A 64 -0.21 -16.26 5.20
CA THR A 64 -0.89 -17.54 4.93
C THR A 64 0.08 -18.70 4.66
N GLY A 65 1.33 -18.40 4.32
CA GLY A 65 2.33 -19.39 3.93
C GLY A 65 2.11 -20.02 2.56
N LYS A 66 1.11 -19.55 1.80
CA LYS A 66 0.87 -19.97 0.42
C LYS A 66 2.03 -19.55 -0.49
N ASP A 67 2.10 -20.15 -1.69
CA ASP A 67 3.09 -19.84 -2.72
C ASP A 67 2.46 -19.92 -4.13
N GLY A 68 3.21 -19.44 -5.14
CA GLY A 68 2.78 -19.44 -6.54
C GLY A 68 1.42 -18.76 -6.74
N ASP A 69 0.60 -19.33 -7.61
CA ASP A 69 -0.72 -18.75 -7.94
C ASP A 69 -1.68 -18.71 -6.74
N ALA A 70 -1.55 -19.65 -5.79
CA ALA A 70 -2.35 -19.65 -4.58
C ALA A 70 -2.05 -18.41 -3.71
N LEU A 71 -0.79 -17.97 -3.65
CA LEU A 71 -0.41 -16.73 -2.99
C LEU A 71 -0.95 -15.50 -3.75
N LEU A 72 -0.89 -15.51 -5.10
CA LEU A 72 -1.41 -14.41 -5.91
C LEU A 72 -2.92 -14.25 -5.76
N HIS A 73 -3.67 -15.35 -5.70
CA HIS A 73 -5.09 -15.31 -5.38
C HIS A 73 -5.37 -14.76 -3.98
N GLU A 74 -4.51 -15.08 -3.01
CA GLU A 74 -4.61 -14.53 -1.66
C GLU A 74 -4.38 -13.02 -1.65
N PHE A 75 -3.32 -12.52 -2.32
CA PHE A 75 -3.12 -11.07 -2.48
C PHE A 75 -4.35 -10.40 -3.09
N ALA A 76 -4.89 -10.98 -4.18
CA ALA A 76 -6.08 -10.43 -4.83
C ALA A 76 -7.28 -10.37 -3.87
N ALA A 77 -7.51 -11.43 -3.07
CA ALA A 77 -8.59 -11.48 -2.09
C ALA A 77 -8.40 -10.42 -1.00
N GLN A 78 -7.20 -10.30 -0.44
CA GLN A 78 -6.88 -9.33 0.60
C GLN A 78 -7.00 -7.89 0.09
N TYR A 79 -6.59 -7.60 -1.15
CA TYR A 79 -6.74 -6.26 -1.73
C TYR A 79 -8.20 -5.89 -1.97
N VAL A 80 -9.02 -6.82 -2.48
CA VAL A 80 -10.47 -6.61 -2.65
C VAL A 80 -11.14 -6.35 -1.30
N GLU A 81 -10.78 -7.10 -0.27
CA GLU A 81 -11.32 -6.90 1.08
C GLU A 81 -10.89 -5.57 1.69
N ALA A 82 -9.60 -5.22 1.56
CA ALA A 82 -9.03 -3.98 2.07
C ALA A 82 -9.71 -2.73 1.48
N MET A 83 -10.16 -2.79 0.22
CA MET A 83 -10.87 -1.68 -0.42
C MET A 83 -12.22 -1.33 0.22
N LYS A 84 -12.75 -2.17 1.09
CA LYS A 84 -13.97 -1.86 1.86
C LYS A 84 -13.71 -0.87 3.01
N ASP A 85 -12.46 -0.75 3.48
CA ASP A 85 -12.03 0.17 4.55
C ASP A 85 -11.28 1.39 4.00
N MET A 86 -11.83 2.04 2.96
CA MET A 86 -11.15 3.18 2.32
C MET A 86 -11.83 4.54 2.60
N LYS A 87 -12.87 4.56 3.44
CA LYS A 87 -13.53 5.82 3.80
C LYS A 87 -12.58 6.71 4.59
N GLY A 88 -12.27 7.90 4.08
CA GLY A 88 -11.35 8.85 4.71
C GLY A 88 -9.88 8.43 4.63
N ARG A 89 -9.48 7.62 3.62
CA ARG A 89 -8.09 7.15 3.44
C ARG A 89 -7.47 7.47 2.09
N LYS A 90 -8.23 8.09 1.18
CA LYS A 90 -7.76 8.60 -0.13
C LYS A 90 -7.10 7.57 -1.05
N PRO A 91 -7.68 6.39 -1.30
CA PRO A 91 -7.11 5.46 -2.26
C PRO A 91 -6.99 6.09 -3.65
N GLY A 92 -5.85 5.88 -4.30
CA GLY A 92 -5.60 6.39 -5.65
C GLY A 92 -6.53 5.75 -6.70
N PRO A 93 -6.91 6.48 -7.77
CA PRO A 93 -7.82 5.97 -8.80
C PRO A 93 -7.32 4.70 -9.48
N THR A 94 -6.01 4.53 -9.62
CA THR A 94 -5.40 3.32 -10.18
C THR A 94 -5.59 2.11 -9.27
N SER A 95 -5.49 2.29 -7.94
CA SER A 95 -5.75 1.25 -6.95
C SER A 95 -7.22 0.83 -6.99
N ILE A 96 -8.15 1.81 -7.03
CA ILE A 96 -9.59 1.55 -7.12
C ILE A 96 -9.92 0.76 -8.41
N LEU A 97 -9.44 1.24 -9.56
CA LEU A 97 -9.68 0.59 -10.84
C LEU A 97 -9.09 -0.82 -10.88
N GLY A 98 -7.84 -0.97 -10.45
CA GLY A 98 -7.17 -2.28 -10.49
C GLY A 98 -7.87 -3.31 -9.61
N THR A 99 -8.15 -2.98 -8.36
CA THR A 99 -8.82 -3.90 -7.44
C THR A 99 -10.24 -4.26 -7.87
N SER A 100 -10.96 -3.35 -8.53
CA SER A 100 -12.30 -3.65 -9.06
C SER A 100 -12.31 -4.71 -10.17
N GLN A 101 -11.17 -4.94 -10.81
CA GLN A 101 -11.00 -5.93 -11.88
C GLN A 101 -10.54 -7.30 -11.37
N LEU A 102 -10.06 -7.38 -10.13
CA LEU A 102 -9.63 -8.66 -9.54
C LEU A 102 -10.83 -9.60 -9.31
N ARG A 103 -10.59 -10.88 -9.55
CA ARG A 103 -11.57 -11.97 -9.37
C ARG A 103 -10.90 -13.12 -8.61
N PRO A 104 -10.70 -12.97 -7.27
CA PRO A 104 -10.10 -14.02 -6.46
C PRO A 104 -10.86 -15.33 -6.60
N GLY A 105 -10.14 -16.43 -6.81
CA GLY A 105 -10.73 -17.77 -7.02
C GLY A 105 -11.08 -18.13 -8.45
N GLU A 106 -11.16 -17.18 -9.37
CA GLU A 106 -11.31 -17.47 -10.80
C GLU A 106 -9.95 -17.75 -11.45
N PRO A 107 -9.87 -18.57 -12.50
CA PRO A 107 -8.62 -18.79 -13.23
C PRO A 107 -7.98 -17.44 -13.64
N LEU A 108 -6.71 -17.22 -13.26
CA LEU A 108 -5.98 -15.97 -13.51
C LEU A 108 -6.66 -14.69 -12.98
N GLY A 109 -7.61 -14.81 -12.06
CA GLY A 109 -8.38 -13.69 -11.53
C GLY A 109 -7.57 -12.68 -10.72
N PHE A 110 -6.27 -12.92 -10.51
CA PHE A 110 -5.30 -11.96 -9.98
C PHE A 110 -4.65 -11.08 -11.05
N GLN A 111 -4.92 -11.34 -12.35
CA GLN A 111 -4.39 -10.56 -13.46
C GLN A 111 -5.39 -9.50 -13.91
N ILE A 112 -4.87 -8.31 -14.22
CA ILE A 112 -5.66 -7.23 -14.82
C ILE A 112 -5.02 -6.77 -16.14
N PRO A 113 -5.78 -6.15 -17.05
CA PRO A 113 -5.24 -5.58 -18.28
C PRO A 113 -4.15 -4.52 -18.03
N PHE A 114 -3.29 -4.30 -19.03
CA PHE A 114 -2.34 -3.20 -19.02
C PHE A 114 -3.08 -1.86 -18.84
N ASN A 115 -2.56 -1.01 -17.96
CA ASN A 115 -3.10 0.32 -17.70
C ASN A 115 -2.05 1.40 -17.98
N PRO A 116 -2.18 2.19 -19.07
CA PRO A 116 -1.21 3.25 -19.38
C PRO A 116 -1.12 4.34 -18.29
N LYS A 117 -2.10 4.43 -17.40
CA LYS A 117 -2.10 5.33 -16.24
C LYS A 117 -1.67 4.63 -14.93
N GLY A 118 -1.23 3.38 -15.00
CA GLY A 118 -0.80 2.60 -13.85
C GLY A 118 0.60 2.94 -13.34
N VAL A 119 0.94 4.22 -13.26
CA VAL A 119 2.29 4.74 -12.97
C VAL A 119 2.48 5.32 -11.56
N GLY A 120 1.44 5.31 -10.74
CA GLY A 120 1.48 5.82 -9.35
C GLY A 120 2.22 4.89 -8.39
N CYS A 121 2.36 5.34 -7.14
CA CYS A 121 3.12 4.65 -6.08
C CYS A 121 2.41 3.44 -5.44
N GLY A 122 1.15 3.16 -5.78
CA GLY A 122 0.32 2.19 -5.05
C GLY A 122 0.82 0.74 -5.05
N ALA A 123 1.73 0.37 -5.96
CA ALA A 123 2.44 -0.91 -5.87
C ALA A 123 3.60 -0.85 -4.86
N ALA A 124 4.38 0.23 -4.87
CA ALA A 124 5.55 0.42 -4.01
C ALA A 124 5.17 0.57 -2.52
N MET A 125 4.16 1.41 -2.21
CA MET A 125 3.74 1.73 -0.85
C MET A 125 3.38 0.50 0.00
N ARG A 126 2.93 -0.59 -0.65
CA ARG A 126 2.47 -1.82 0.01
C ARG A 126 3.45 -2.99 -0.08
N SER A 127 4.64 -2.79 -0.66
CA SER A 127 5.58 -3.88 -0.97
C SER A 127 6.59 -4.20 0.13
N MET A 128 6.85 -3.30 1.08
CA MET A 128 7.91 -3.44 2.10
C MET A 128 7.86 -4.76 2.87
N CYS A 129 6.68 -5.28 3.19
CA CYS A 129 6.53 -6.55 3.90
C CYS A 129 7.01 -7.77 3.08
N ILE A 130 7.09 -7.65 1.74
CA ILE A 130 7.62 -8.71 0.86
C ILE A 130 9.11 -8.91 1.16
N GLY A 131 9.87 -7.81 1.32
CA GLY A 131 11.27 -7.88 1.73
C GLY A 131 11.47 -8.52 3.12
N LEU A 132 10.55 -8.27 4.06
CA LEU A 132 10.58 -8.91 5.38
C LEU A 132 10.27 -10.40 5.31
N ARG A 133 9.43 -10.82 4.36
CA ARG A 133 9.08 -12.25 4.16
C ARG A 133 10.20 -13.04 3.49
N TYR A 134 10.99 -12.41 2.62
CA TYR A 134 12.06 -13.03 1.84
C TYR A 134 13.42 -12.33 2.07
N PRO A 135 13.98 -12.40 3.31
CA PRO A 135 15.14 -11.57 3.67
C PRO A 135 16.49 -12.15 3.22
N ARG A 136 16.54 -13.39 2.71
CA ARG A 136 17.80 -14.07 2.38
C ARG A 136 18.18 -13.84 0.92
N PRO A 137 19.48 -13.67 0.58
CA PRO A 137 19.94 -13.47 -0.80
C PRO A 137 19.45 -14.54 -1.78
N GLU A 138 19.37 -15.80 -1.35
CA GLU A 138 18.91 -16.93 -2.18
C GLU A 138 17.42 -16.79 -2.57
N GLN A 139 16.66 -15.99 -1.82
CA GLN A 139 15.24 -15.75 -2.05
C GLN A 139 15.00 -14.55 -2.99
N LEU A 140 16.03 -13.86 -3.44
CA LEU A 140 15.92 -12.66 -4.28
C LEU A 140 15.05 -12.87 -5.53
N PRO A 141 15.21 -13.95 -6.32
CA PRO A 141 14.34 -14.18 -7.48
C PRO A 141 12.87 -14.31 -7.10
N HIS A 142 12.59 -14.92 -5.95
CA HIS A 142 11.24 -15.09 -5.43
C HIS A 142 10.65 -13.76 -4.93
N LEU A 143 11.43 -12.99 -4.19
CA LEU A 143 11.07 -11.64 -3.75
C LEU A 143 10.70 -10.76 -4.94
N VAL A 144 11.54 -10.70 -5.96
CA VAL A 144 11.32 -9.89 -7.18
C VAL A 144 10.04 -10.32 -7.88
N ARG A 145 9.83 -11.63 -8.07
CA ARG A 145 8.62 -12.15 -8.70
C ARG A 145 7.37 -11.74 -7.93
N VAL A 146 7.32 -11.98 -6.62
CA VAL A 146 6.15 -11.66 -5.78
C VAL A 146 5.89 -10.15 -5.76
N SER A 147 6.94 -9.32 -5.70
CA SER A 147 6.81 -7.86 -5.77
C SER A 147 6.18 -7.41 -7.08
N ILE A 148 6.70 -7.89 -8.21
CA ILE A 148 6.19 -7.54 -9.54
C ILE A 148 4.74 -8.00 -9.70
N ASP A 149 4.46 -9.27 -9.42
CA ASP A 149 3.14 -9.85 -9.66
C ASP A 149 2.06 -9.22 -8.76
N SER A 150 2.37 -8.98 -7.48
CA SER A 150 1.45 -8.25 -6.59
C SER A 150 1.26 -6.78 -7.00
N GLY A 151 2.31 -6.13 -7.50
CA GLY A 151 2.24 -4.76 -8.03
C GLY A 151 1.33 -4.66 -9.24
N ARG A 152 1.43 -5.62 -10.17
CA ARG A 152 0.62 -5.69 -11.40
C ARG A 152 -0.88 -5.84 -11.15
N MET A 153 -1.29 -6.31 -9.98
CA MET A 153 -2.70 -6.47 -9.62
C MET A 153 -3.49 -5.15 -9.60
N THR A 154 -2.79 -4.01 -9.51
CA THR A 154 -3.41 -2.68 -9.55
C THR A 154 -2.69 -1.74 -10.50
N HIS A 155 -1.36 -1.72 -10.49
CA HIS A 155 -0.50 -0.84 -11.26
C HIS A 155 0.19 -1.61 -12.39
N ASN A 156 -0.61 -2.14 -13.35
CA ASN A 156 -0.08 -2.93 -14.45
C ASN A 156 0.55 -2.05 -15.54
N HIS A 157 1.61 -1.34 -15.17
CA HIS A 157 2.52 -0.56 -16.01
C HIS A 157 3.95 -0.71 -15.46
N PRO A 158 5.01 -0.83 -16.29
CA PRO A 158 6.38 -1.01 -15.81
C PRO A 158 6.81 0.06 -14.78
N THR A 159 6.50 1.33 -15.02
CA THR A 159 6.79 2.41 -14.06
C THR A 159 6.12 2.19 -12.69
N GLY A 160 4.92 1.62 -12.66
CA GLY A 160 4.19 1.39 -11.42
C GLY A 160 4.69 0.18 -10.64
N TYR A 161 4.89 -0.98 -11.31
CA TYR A 161 5.23 -2.21 -10.59
C TYR A 161 6.74 -2.46 -10.42
N LEU A 162 7.62 -1.65 -11.07
CA LEU A 162 9.08 -1.73 -10.91
C LEU A 162 9.63 -0.62 -10.00
N GLY A 163 8.80 0.33 -9.58
CA GLY A 163 9.17 1.46 -8.73
C GLY A 163 9.53 1.14 -7.30
#